data_265718c8befa3bdc57aa2f271504e866
#
_entry.id   265718c8befa3bdc57aa2f271504e866
#
_cell.length_a   1.000
_cell.length_b   1.000
_cell.length_c   1.000
_cell.angle_alpha   90.00
_cell.angle_beta   90.00
_cell.angle_gamma   90.00
#
_symmetry.space_group_name_H-M   'P 1'
#
loop_
_entity.id
_entity.type
_entity.pdbx_description
1 polymer ?
#
loop_
_entity_poly.entity_id
_entity_poly.type
_entity_poly.pdbx_seq_one_letter_code
_entity_poly.pdbx_strand_id
1 'polypeptide(L)'
;MWVAFSRTTNSGKQVRELLVAGSGIIGMPGSKSTQPSVKLYNPGNRSSALLLVVTSTFLFLASLLGCGISRELTATVDELNAKGEYSQARVYVEEHAKDYGKRNRLLYQLDRGMLAFSAGEFREAIQAFEEAEWIMDELYTISLSQEATTFLINDNTAPYRGEDFESVMVNLFLALSYANLSQIEEALVEARKVDSKLTAINLQYSESQKNGYQEDPFARLLMGILYEMGQSSDDLNDAYISYSLALQGYEAEYQRFGLAIPDMLVENALSTAEFMGEEEEKRLRERFPAQQYLPLVERQEKAEVFGLHLNGRAPVKEPDLVVLPMPDGFLLKLAFPSYKPVPKTIVGARFYAKPLEDDTAFQANFRMAEPIGKIGKENLEDRKGRIVVKTIARVTAKYLAVKAAQQAAREAGGRDYGALAGFLTGITGNILAFASEEPDLRSWRTLPAEILVSKLTLPPGTYEFWAECFTASGGVVRKVELGKRELAPGEKILLQFRTTE
;
A
#
# COMPACT_ATOMS: atom_id res chain seq x y z
N MET A 1 -4.49 -3.73 -37.60
CA MET A 1 -5.62 -3.06 -38.26
C MET A 1 -5.49 -1.58 -37.95
N TRP A 2 -4.97 -0.80 -38.88
CA TRP A 2 -4.63 0.60 -38.74
C TRP A 2 -5.88 1.44 -39.05
N VAL A 3 -6.29 2.32 -38.15
CA VAL A 3 -7.26 3.37 -38.46
C VAL A 3 -6.54 4.71 -38.30
N ALA A 4 -6.33 5.37 -39.44
CA ALA A 4 -5.81 6.72 -39.53
C ALA A 4 -6.90 7.72 -39.18
N PHE A 5 -6.64 8.66 -38.26
CA PHE A 5 -7.41 9.88 -38.11
C PHE A 5 -6.49 11.07 -38.43
N SER A 6 -6.69 11.64 -39.63
CA SER A 6 -6.19 12.94 -39.98
C SER A 6 -7.16 14.01 -39.45
N ARG A 7 -6.70 14.91 -38.60
CA ARG A 7 -7.24 16.26 -38.46
C ARG A 7 -6.10 17.23 -38.27
N THR A 8 -5.87 18.00 -39.31
CA THR A 8 -5.04 19.22 -39.33
C THR A 8 -5.65 20.27 -38.44
N THR A 9 -4.89 20.75 -37.44
CA THR A 9 -5.13 22.06 -36.82
C THR A 9 -3.84 22.87 -36.76
N ASN A 10 -3.98 24.04 -37.28
CA ASN A 10 -3.09 25.15 -37.54
C ASN A 10 -2.50 25.70 -36.20
N SER A 11 -1.33 25.25 -35.75
CA SER A 11 -0.63 25.85 -34.61
C SER A 11 0.87 26.06 -34.83
N GLY A 12 1.33 26.04 -36.11
CA GLY A 12 2.73 26.24 -36.48
C GLY A 12 3.20 27.70 -36.52
N LYS A 13 2.37 28.71 -36.20
CA LYS A 13 2.71 30.13 -36.31
C LYS A 13 2.96 30.90 -34.99
N GLN A 14 2.63 30.32 -33.84
CA GLN A 14 2.78 31.03 -32.54
C GLN A 14 4.09 30.75 -31.78
N VAL A 15 4.91 29.81 -32.19
CA VAL A 15 6.17 29.48 -31.51
C VAL A 15 7.36 30.27 -32.05
N ARG A 16 7.20 31.00 -33.15
CA ARG A 16 8.28 31.77 -33.78
C ARG A 16 8.39 33.25 -33.34
N GLU A 17 7.40 33.78 -32.63
CA GLU A 17 7.38 35.21 -32.23
C GLU A 17 7.83 35.48 -30.79
N LEU A 18 8.14 34.45 -30.00
CA LEU A 18 8.60 34.61 -28.60
C LEU A 18 10.12 34.61 -28.41
N LEU A 19 10.91 34.55 -29.48
CA LEU A 19 12.37 34.51 -29.44
C LEU A 19 13.08 35.76 -29.98
N VAL A 20 12.37 36.85 -30.29
CA VAL A 20 12.96 38.06 -30.89
C VAL A 20 12.69 39.36 -30.09
N ALA A 21 12.24 39.30 -28.87
CA ALA A 21 12.07 40.48 -28.03
C ALA A 21 12.99 40.45 -26.80
N GLY A 22 14.23 40.88 -26.94
CA GLY A 22 15.16 40.91 -25.80
C GLY A 22 16.57 41.43 -26.10
N SER A 23 16.75 42.32 -27.07
CA SER A 23 18.03 43.02 -27.21
C SER A 23 17.81 44.55 -27.20
N GLY A 24 17.73 45.11 -26.02
CA GLY A 24 17.79 46.56 -25.78
C GLY A 24 19.15 46.95 -25.26
N ILE A 25 19.89 47.68 -26.10
CA ILE A 25 21.22 48.26 -25.85
C ILE A 25 21.05 49.43 -24.89
N ILE A 26 21.72 49.43 -23.75
CA ILE A 26 22.05 50.65 -23.00
C ILE A 26 23.59 50.73 -22.93
N GLY A 27 24.15 51.70 -23.62
CA GLY A 27 25.54 52.01 -23.57
C GLY A 27 25.93 52.79 -22.30
N MET A 28 27.10 52.47 -21.75
CA MET A 28 27.88 53.36 -20.86
C MET A 28 29.37 53.15 -21.09
N PRO A 29 30.23 54.17 -20.85
CA PRO A 29 31.52 54.34 -21.50
C PRO A 29 32.70 53.79 -20.70
N GLY A 30 33.65 53.26 -21.40
CA GLY A 30 35.11 53.34 -21.18
C GLY A 30 35.70 52.91 -19.85
N SER A 31 36.21 51.66 -19.79
CA SER A 31 37.36 51.37 -18.97
C SER A 31 38.24 50.32 -19.65
N LYS A 32 39.56 50.53 -19.54
CA LYS A 32 40.64 49.85 -20.24
C LYS A 32 40.61 48.31 -20.10
N SER A 33 40.72 47.64 -21.26
CA SER A 33 40.85 46.20 -21.41
C SER A 33 42.17 45.66 -20.82
N THR A 34 42.09 44.85 -19.78
CA THR A 34 43.07 43.77 -19.55
C THR A 34 42.36 42.47 -19.94
N GLN A 35 42.70 41.95 -21.09
CA GLN A 35 42.29 40.60 -21.52
C GLN A 35 42.90 39.53 -20.62
N PRO A 36 42.12 38.68 -19.98
CA PRO A 36 42.63 37.44 -19.46
C PRO A 36 42.87 36.50 -20.68
N SER A 37 44.11 36.11 -20.91
CA SER A 37 44.46 35.08 -21.87
C SER A 37 43.73 33.79 -21.54
N VAL A 38 42.66 33.49 -22.29
CA VAL A 38 42.07 32.16 -22.32
C VAL A 38 43.11 31.23 -22.92
N LYS A 39 43.76 30.45 -22.09
CA LYS A 39 44.62 29.32 -22.56
C LYS A 39 43.69 28.39 -23.34
N LEU A 40 43.87 28.43 -24.66
CA LEU A 40 43.30 27.46 -25.58
C LEU A 40 43.65 26.03 -25.11
N TYR A 41 42.67 25.23 -24.91
CA TYR A 41 42.74 23.80 -24.60
C TYR A 41 43.66 23.09 -25.57
N ASN A 42 44.73 22.47 -25.03
CA ASN A 42 45.69 21.72 -25.80
C ASN A 42 45.15 20.30 -26.08
N PRO A 43 44.94 19.88 -27.35
CA PRO A 43 44.36 18.58 -27.70
C PRO A 43 45.29 17.37 -27.50
N GLY A 44 46.39 17.53 -26.75
CA GLY A 44 47.42 16.50 -26.57
C GLY A 44 47.11 15.39 -25.54
N ASN A 45 46.03 15.42 -24.79
CA ASN A 45 45.76 14.44 -23.74
C ASN A 45 44.41 13.71 -23.92
N ARG A 46 44.28 13.02 -25.08
CA ARG A 46 43.09 12.24 -25.44
C ARG A 46 42.83 11.06 -24.50
N SER A 47 43.91 10.50 -23.88
CA SER A 47 43.82 9.41 -22.91
C SER A 47 43.15 9.85 -21.61
N SER A 48 43.38 11.10 -21.17
CA SER A 48 42.75 11.65 -19.93
C SER A 48 41.27 11.93 -20.10
N ALA A 49 40.81 12.33 -21.28
CA ALA A 49 39.38 12.55 -21.54
C ALA A 49 38.63 11.21 -21.59
N LEU A 50 39.21 10.16 -22.18
CA LEU A 50 38.62 8.82 -22.20
C LEU A 50 38.59 8.22 -20.79
N LEU A 51 39.62 8.42 -19.98
CA LEU A 51 39.71 7.96 -18.61
C LEU A 51 38.63 8.68 -17.74
N LEU A 52 38.42 9.99 -17.92
CA LEU A 52 37.39 10.76 -17.23
C LEU A 52 35.98 10.30 -17.60
N VAL A 53 35.73 10.00 -18.86
CA VAL A 53 34.43 9.46 -19.29
C VAL A 53 34.18 8.07 -18.69
N VAL A 54 35.17 7.18 -18.72
CA VAL A 54 35.07 5.83 -18.15
C VAL A 54 34.92 5.86 -16.64
N THR A 55 35.69 6.70 -15.92
CA THR A 55 35.55 6.84 -14.46
C THR A 55 34.26 7.51 -14.05
N SER A 56 33.78 8.53 -14.78
CA SER A 56 32.49 9.17 -14.57
C SER A 56 31.33 8.20 -14.81
N THR A 57 31.42 7.37 -15.85
CA THR A 57 30.46 6.33 -16.16
C THR A 57 30.45 5.24 -15.09
N PHE A 58 31.60 4.84 -14.60
CA PHE A 58 31.75 3.83 -13.53
C PHE A 58 31.20 4.35 -12.18
N LEU A 59 31.51 5.59 -11.82
CA LEU A 59 30.96 6.27 -10.63
C LEU A 59 29.44 6.43 -10.72
N PHE A 60 28.94 6.74 -11.92
CA PHE A 60 27.48 6.83 -12.16
C PHE A 60 26.81 5.46 -12.08
N LEU A 61 27.44 4.38 -12.63
CA LEU A 61 26.97 3.01 -12.45
C LEU A 61 26.96 2.59 -10.98
N ALA A 62 28.04 2.90 -10.24
CA ALA A 62 28.11 2.58 -8.82
C ALA A 62 27.05 3.32 -7.98
N SER A 63 26.68 4.54 -8.37
CA SER A 63 25.60 5.30 -7.70
C SER A 63 24.20 4.75 -7.98
N LEU A 64 24.00 3.96 -9.04
CA LEU A 64 22.73 3.31 -9.36
C LEU A 64 22.51 1.99 -8.59
N LEU A 65 23.56 1.39 -8.05
CA LEU A 65 23.50 0.09 -7.36
C LEU A 65 23.04 0.14 -5.88
N GLY A 66 22.72 1.31 -5.32
CA GLY A 66 22.54 1.50 -3.88
C GLY A 66 21.22 2.10 -3.41
N CYS A 67 20.11 2.02 -4.14
CA CYS A 67 18.90 2.80 -3.80
C CYS A 67 17.67 2.01 -3.27
N GLY A 68 17.79 0.70 -3.03
CA GLY A 68 16.71 -0.13 -2.48
C GLY A 68 16.93 -0.51 -1.01
N ILE A 69 15.88 -0.96 -0.34
CA ILE A 69 15.99 -1.67 0.95
C ILE A 69 16.84 -2.92 0.71
N SER A 70 17.76 -3.24 1.65
CA SER A 70 18.64 -4.39 1.47
C SER A 70 17.82 -5.68 1.41
N ARG A 71 18.21 -6.60 0.52
CA ARG A 71 17.55 -7.91 0.41
C ARG A 71 17.70 -8.73 1.69
N GLU A 72 18.80 -8.56 2.40
CA GLU A 72 19.07 -9.23 3.66
C GLU A 72 18.10 -8.75 4.75
N LEU A 73 17.93 -7.42 4.90
CA LEU A 73 16.95 -6.85 5.82
C LEU A 73 15.54 -7.41 5.57
N THR A 74 15.11 -7.35 4.31
CA THR A 74 13.77 -7.82 3.93
C THR A 74 13.60 -9.32 4.19
N ALA A 75 14.61 -10.15 3.86
CA ALA A 75 14.56 -11.59 4.06
C ALA A 75 14.51 -11.96 5.55
N THR A 76 15.28 -11.28 6.40
CA THR A 76 15.30 -11.52 7.85
C THR A 76 13.97 -11.12 8.49
N VAL A 77 13.41 -9.96 8.11
CA VAL A 77 12.09 -9.52 8.60
C VAL A 77 11.00 -10.51 8.16
N ASP A 78 11.01 -10.95 6.90
CA ASP A 78 10.07 -11.93 6.37
C ASP A 78 10.18 -13.29 7.11
N GLU A 79 11.40 -13.72 7.44
CA GLU A 79 11.65 -14.98 8.16
C GLU A 79 11.13 -14.92 9.61
N LEU A 80 11.49 -13.85 10.36
CA LEU A 80 11.01 -13.65 11.73
C LEU A 80 9.48 -13.51 11.79
N ASN A 81 8.92 -12.73 10.85
CA ASN A 81 7.47 -12.59 10.71
C ASN A 81 6.80 -13.94 10.41
N ALA A 82 7.38 -14.77 9.52
CA ALA A 82 6.86 -16.09 9.20
C ALA A 82 6.90 -17.06 10.38
N LYS A 83 7.87 -16.92 11.29
CA LYS A 83 7.98 -17.71 12.52
C LYS A 83 7.05 -17.23 13.64
N GLY A 84 6.40 -16.07 13.50
CA GLY A 84 5.61 -15.44 14.56
C GLY A 84 6.44 -14.74 15.62
N GLU A 85 7.73 -14.51 15.36
CA GLU A 85 8.67 -13.83 16.26
C GLU A 85 8.58 -12.31 16.12
N TYR A 86 7.36 -11.75 16.27
CA TYR A 86 7.02 -10.37 15.92
C TYR A 86 7.82 -9.32 16.71
N SER A 87 8.00 -9.51 18.04
CA SER A 87 8.81 -8.60 18.86
C SER A 87 10.27 -8.58 18.42
N GLN A 88 10.83 -9.75 18.07
CA GLN A 88 12.21 -9.84 17.56
C GLN A 88 12.33 -9.17 16.18
N ALA A 89 11.35 -9.40 15.30
CA ALA A 89 11.30 -8.75 13.99
C ALA A 89 11.21 -7.23 14.14
N ARG A 90 10.42 -6.70 15.08
CA ARG A 90 10.33 -5.27 15.36
C ARG A 90 11.67 -4.68 15.82
N VAL A 91 12.29 -5.32 16.79
CA VAL A 91 13.62 -4.88 17.29
C VAL A 91 14.63 -4.89 16.16
N TYR A 92 14.66 -5.93 15.33
CA TYR A 92 15.55 -6.01 14.16
C TYR A 92 15.30 -4.85 13.16
N VAL A 93 14.04 -4.50 12.88
CA VAL A 93 13.67 -3.34 12.05
C VAL A 93 14.19 -2.04 12.66
N GLU A 94 14.07 -1.84 13.98
CA GLU A 94 14.53 -0.64 14.67
C GLU A 94 16.07 -0.50 14.65
N GLU A 95 16.81 -1.58 14.87
CA GLU A 95 18.27 -1.61 14.80
C GLU A 95 18.79 -1.29 13.39
N HIS A 96 18.01 -1.66 12.35
CA HIS A 96 18.35 -1.46 10.94
C HIS A 96 17.58 -0.30 10.29
N ALA A 97 17.05 0.64 11.07
CA ALA A 97 16.28 1.79 10.57
C ALA A 97 17.00 2.58 9.45
N LYS A 98 18.34 2.68 9.53
CA LYS A 98 19.16 3.39 8.52
C LYS A 98 19.19 2.68 7.16
N ASP A 99 19.01 1.37 7.15
CA ASP A 99 19.07 0.54 5.94
C ASP A 99 17.82 0.66 5.08
N TYR A 100 16.70 1.16 5.64
CA TYR A 100 15.56 1.60 4.85
C TYR A 100 15.88 2.83 4.01
N GLY A 101 16.73 3.72 4.51
CA GLY A 101 17.09 4.97 3.85
C GLY A 101 15.94 5.99 3.86
N LYS A 102 16.25 7.25 3.54
CA LYS A 102 15.28 8.36 3.60
C LYS A 102 14.05 8.19 2.69
N ARG A 103 14.20 7.49 1.56
CA ARG A 103 13.11 7.27 0.60
C ARG A 103 12.08 6.26 1.07
N ASN A 104 12.44 5.38 2.00
CA ASN A 104 11.57 4.31 2.49
C ASN A 104 11.20 4.51 3.97
N ARG A 105 11.29 5.75 4.49
CA ARG A 105 10.93 6.06 5.89
C ARG A 105 9.50 5.65 6.24
N LEU A 106 8.58 5.73 5.26
CA LEU A 106 7.21 5.24 5.43
C LEU A 106 7.19 3.72 5.64
N LEU A 107 7.86 2.94 4.79
CA LEU A 107 7.92 1.47 4.96
C LEU A 107 8.51 1.06 6.30
N TYR A 108 9.53 1.78 6.78
CA TYR A 108 10.09 1.56 8.11
C TYR A 108 9.02 1.68 9.21
N GLN A 109 8.21 2.72 9.18
CA GLN A 109 7.15 2.91 10.19
C GLN A 109 6.00 1.91 10.01
N LEU A 110 5.64 1.58 8.78
CA LEU A 110 4.62 0.58 8.49
C LEU A 110 5.02 -0.81 9.00
N ASP A 111 6.26 -1.24 8.74
CA ASP A 111 6.76 -2.53 9.21
C ASP A 111 6.89 -2.55 10.73
N ARG A 112 7.45 -1.49 11.33
CA ARG A 112 7.56 -1.35 12.78
C ARG A 112 6.19 -1.40 13.45
N GLY A 113 5.20 -0.66 12.93
CA GLY A 113 3.84 -0.61 13.47
C GLY A 113 3.13 -1.96 13.39
N MET A 114 3.18 -2.65 12.23
CA MET A 114 2.50 -3.92 12.07
C MET A 114 3.13 -5.05 12.90
N LEU A 115 4.45 -5.05 13.06
CA LEU A 115 5.14 -6.01 13.91
C LEU A 115 4.83 -5.77 15.39
N ALA A 116 4.80 -4.50 15.84
CA ALA A 116 4.37 -4.13 17.19
C ALA A 116 2.92 -4.55 17.44
N PHE A 117 2.01 -4.25 16.51
CA PHE A 117 0.61 -4.68 16.59
C PHE A 117 0.48 -6.19 16.70
N SER A 118 1.21 -6.94 15.87
CA SER A 118 1.20 -8.41 15.86
C SER A 118 1.78 -9.02 17.14
N ALA A 119 2.67 -8.30 17.81
CA ALA A 119 3.26 -8.66 19.10
C ALA A 119 2.35 -8.31 20.30
N GLY A 120 1.25 -7.58 20.09
CA GLY A 120 0.41 -7.04 21.18
C GLY A 120 0.98 -5.80 21.85
N GLU A 121 2.02 -5.18 21.28
CA GLU A 121 2.68 -3.97 21.74
C GLU A 121 1.96 -2.74 21.16
N PHE A 122 0.71 -2.50 21.62
CA PHE A 122 -0.21 -1.56 20.98
C PHE A 122 0.23 -0.10 21.08
N ARG A 123 0.93 0.30 22.16
CA ARG A 123 1.44 1.68 22.29
C ARG A 123 2.54 1.97 21.27
N GLU A 124 3.42 1.01 21.04
CA GLU A 124 4.48 1.08 20.03
C GLU A 124 3.88 1.06 18.63
N ALA A 125 2.81 0.27 18.42
CA ALA A 125 2.08 0.24 17.17
C ALA A 125 1.44 1.61 16.86
N ILE A 126 0.75 2.22 17.82
CA ILE A 126 0.15 3.55 17.70
C ILE A 126 1.22 4.56 17.29
N GLN A 127 2.33 4.65 18.03
CA GLN A 127 3.40 5.59 17.74
C GLN A 127 3.94 5.43 16.31
N ALA A 128 4.13 4.21 15.86
CA ALA A 128 4.64 3.94 14.51
C ALA A 128 3.61 4.30 13.42
N PHE A 129 2.34 3.98 13.63
CA PHE A 129 1.29 4.25 12.67
C PHE A 129 0.92 5.74 12.58
N GLU A 130 0.94 6.49 13.69
CA GLU A 130 0.77 7.94 13.68
C GLU A 130 1.89 8.62 12.87
N GLU A 131 3.14 8.19 13.05
CA GLU A 131 4.25 8.68 12.24
C GLU A 131 4.11 8.28 10.77
N ALA A 132 3.61 7.07 10.48
CA ALA A 132 3.32 6.63 9.11
C ALA A 132 2.24 7.50 8.46
N GLU A 133 1.15 7.80 9.18
CA GLU A 133 0.07 8.68 8.71
C GLU A 133 0.62 10.08 8.38
N TRP A 134 1.39 10.66 9.31
CA TRP A 134 2.01 11.97 9.11
C TRP A 134 2.93 11.99 7.86
N ILE A 135 3.73 10.94 7.67
CA ILE A 135 4.60 10.81 6.48
C ILE A 135 3.76 10.71 5.20
N MET A 136 2.66 9.95 5.21
CA MET A 136 1.77 9.83 4.05
C MET A 136 1.18 11.19 3.66
N ASP A 137 0.70 11.97 4.63
CA ASP A 137 0.12 13.29 4.41
C ASP A 137 1.16 14.31 3.90
N GLU A 138 2.38 14.27 4.45
CA GLU A 138 3.49 15.09 3.94
C GLU A 138 3.81 14.75 2.47
N LEU A 139 3.96 13.46 2.16
CA LEU A 139 4.30 13.00 0.81
C LEU A 139 3.16 13.26 -0.20
N TYR A 140 1.91 13.24 0.25
CA TYR A 140 0.77 13.61 -0.57
C TYR A 140 0.84 15.08 -1.01
N THR A 141 1.15 15.98 -0.09
CA THR A 141 1.25 17.42 -0.36
C THR A 141 2.41 17.75 -1.31
N ILE A 142 3.54 17.06 -1.19
CA ILE A 142 4.74 17.25 -2.02
C ILE A 142 4.55 16.74 -3.45
N SER A 143 3.69 15.73 -3.66
CA SER A 143 3.56 15.04 -4.94
C SER A 143 3.11 15.92 -6.09
N LEU A 144 2.30 16.93 -5.81
CA LEU A 144 1.77 17.83 -6.79
C LEU A 144 2.84 18.70 -7.50
N SER A 145 4.04 18.83 -6.90
CA SER A 145 5.12 19.69 -7.43
C SER A 145 6.31 18.95 -8.05
N GLN A 146 6.49 17.65 -7.80
CA GLN A 146 7.72 16.90 -8.14
C GLN A 146 7.58 15.80 -9.20
N GLU A 147 6.43 15.55 -9.76
CA GLU A 147 6.22 14.44 -10.72
C GLU A 147 7.12 14.48 -11.97
N ALA A 148 7.55 15.66 -12.40
CA ALA A 148 8.28 15.84 -13.65
C ALA A 148 9.73 15.27 -13.59
N THR A 149 10.40 15.31 -12.42
CA THR A 149 11.82 14.94 -12.31
C THR A 149 12.05 13.44 -12.11
N THR A 150 11.11 12.73 -11.48
CA THR A 150 11.20 11.27 -11.25
C THR A 150 10.83 10.47 -12.48
N PHE A 151 10.11 11.10 -13.44
CA PHE A 151 9.65 10.46 -14.66
C PHE A 151 10.77 9.84 -15.51
N LEU A 152 11.94 10.50 -15.57
CA LEU A 152 13.03 10.09 -16.50
C LEU A 152 13.93 8.96 -15.98
N ILE A 153 13.98 8.71 -14.67
CA ILE A 153 14.93 7.73 -14.12
C ILE A 153 14.25 6.38 -13.89
N ASN A 154 13.56 6.24 -12.78
CA ASN A 154 12.66 5.14 -12.45
C ASN A 154 11.78 5.54 -11.24
N ASP A 155 10.75 4.75 -10.95
CA ASP A 155 9.82 5.04 -9.86
C ASP A 155 10.46 4.84 -8.47
N ASN A 156 11.52 4.02 -8.35
CA ASN A 156 12.27 3.78 -7.11
C ASN A 156 13.08 4.99 -6.63
N THR A 157 13.27 6.00 -7.45
CA THR A 157 13.99 7.23 -7.08
C THR A 157 13.14 8.20 -6.27
N ALA A 158 11.81 8.06 -6.32
CA ALA A 158 10.88 8.81 -5.50
C ALA A 158 10.75 8.23 -4.08
N PRO A 159 10.39 9.04 -3.08
CA PRO A 159 9.95 8.51 -1.79
C PRO A 159 8.78 7.54 -1.94
N TYR A 160 8.77 6.47 -1.16
CA TYR A 160 7.62 5.57 -1.11
C TYR A 160 6.44 6.26 -0.41
N ARG A 161 5.29 6.29 -1.05
CA ARG A 161 4.09 7.00 -0.59
C ARG A 161 3.03 6.08 0.01
N GLY A 162 3.22 4.76 -0.11
CA GLY A 162 2.17 3.78 0.14
C GLY A 162 1.23 3.60 -1.06
N GLU A 163 0.48 2.54 -1.00
CA GLU A 163 -0.64 2.26 -1.89
C GLU A 163 -1.92 2.87 -1.29
N ASP A 164 -2.94 3.13 -2.11
CA ASP A 164 -4.18 3.74 -1.62
C ASP A 164 -4.80 2.93 -0.47
N PHE A 165 -4.91 1.61 -0.63
CA PHE A 165 -5.43 0.71 0.41
C PHE A 165 -4.54 0.66 1.66
N GLU A 166 -3.21 0.80 1.53
CA GLU A 166 -2.30 0.82 2.68
C GLU A 166 -2.57 2.04 3.58
N SER A 167 -2.96 3.18 3.00
CA SER A 167 -3.30 4.38 3.77
C SER A 167 -4.55 4.19 4.62
N VAL A 168 -5.53 3.43 4.11
CA VAL A 168 -6.75 3.06 4.85
C VAL A 168 -6.40 2.07 5.97
N MET A 169 -5.55 1.06 5.67
CA MET A 169 -5.12 0.07 6.66
C MET A 169 -4.39 0.71 7.85
N VAL A 170 -3.63 1.80 7.66
CA VAL A 170 -2.99 2.51 8.78
C VAL A 170 -4.01 2.96 9.81
N ASN A 171 -5.08 3.64 9.40
CA ASN A 171 -6.12 4.09 10.34
C ASN A 171 -6.93 2.93 10.91
N LEU A 172 -7.15 1.85 10.15
CA LEU A 172 -7.78 0.64 10.65
C LEU A 172 -6.96 0.02 11.80
N PHE A 173 -5.65 -0.13 11.63
CA PHE A 173 -4.78 -0.68 12.67
C PHE A 173 -4.54 0.29 13.83
N LEU A 174 -4.61 1.61 13.60
CA LEU A 174 -4.68 2.61 14.68
C LEU A 174 -5.94 2.43 15.52
N ALA A 175 -7.12 2.36 14.87
CA ALA A 175 -8.39 2.14 15.56
C ALA A 175 -8.37 0.84 16.39
N LEU A 176 -7.88 -0.26 15.80
CA LEU A 176 -7.73 -1.54 16.51
C LEU A 176 -6.73 -1.45 17.67
N SER A 177 -5.63 -0.71 17.52
CA SER A 177 -4.63 -0.55 18.57
C SER A 177 -5.19 0.23 19.77
N TYR A 178 -5.89 1.33 19.52
CA TYR A 178 -6.58 2.11 20.54
C TYR A 178 -7.68 1.30 21.24
N ALA A 179 -8.49 0.55 20.47
CA ALA A 179 -9.53 -0.30 21.03
C ALA A 179 -8.97 -1.38 21.98
N ASN A 180 -7.81 -1.99 21.64
CA ASN A 180 -7.13 -2.94 22.50
C ASN A 180 -6.58 -2.34 23.80
N LEU A 181 -6.37 -1.01 23.82
CA LEU A 181 -6.02 -0.24 25.03
C LEU A 181 -7.25 0.30 25.77
N SER A 182 -8.46 -0.08 25.33
CA SER A 182 -9.75 0.45 25.85
C SER A 182 -9.90 1.97 25.67
N GLN A 183 -9.21 2.56 24.70
CA GLN A 183 -9.29 3.97 24.31
C GLN A 183 -10.30 4.11 23.15
N ILE A 184 -11.58 3.98 23.47
CA ILE A 184 -12.66 3.86 22.46
C ILE A 184 -12.87 5.16 21.69
N GLU A 185 -12.77 6.31 22.35
CA GLU A 185 -12.93 7.62 21.70
C GLU A 185 -11.84 7.84 20.62
N GLU A 186 -10.59 7.52 20.95
CA GLU A 186 -9.46 7.60 20.01
C GLU A 186 -9.64 6.59 18.88
N ALA A 187 -10.09 5.37 19.17
CA ALA A 187 -10.37 4.36 18.17
C ALA A 187 -11.45 4.82 17.18
N LEU A 188 -12.52 5.48 17.66
CA LEU A 188 -13.56 6.05 16.81
C LEU A 188 -13.05 7.22 15.95
N VAL A 189 -12.15 8.06 16.46
CA VAL A 189 -11.50 9.11 15.66
C VAL A 189 -10.77 8.51 14.48
N GLU A 190 -9.97 7.47 14.71
CA GLU A 190 -9.21 6.81 13.65
C GLU A 190 -10.12 6.07 12.65
N ALA A 191 -11.17 5.41 13.13
CA ALA A 191 -12.14 4.76 12.27
C ALA A 191 -12.88 5.76 11.34
N ARG A 192 -13.23 6.96 11.83
CA ARG A 192 -13.81 8.03 11.00
C ARG A 192 -12.84 8.59 9.97
N LYS A 193 -11.53 8.58 10.23
CA LYS A 193 -10.53 9.00 9.24
C LYS A 193 -10.51 8.09 8.01
N VAL A 194 -10.91 6.80 8.13
CA VAL A 194 -11.06 5.89 6.99
C VAL A 194 -11.99 6.49 5.95
N ASP A 195 -13.15 7.02 6.34
CA ASP A 195 -14.10 7.68 5.44
C ASP A 195 -13.48 8.86 4.70
N SER A 196 -12.78 9.70 5.44
CA SER A 196 -12.13 10.88 4.88
C SER A 196 -11.05 10.48 3.86
N LYS A 197 -10.30 9.41 4.14
CA LYS A 197 -9.26 8.89 3.23
C LYS A 197 -9.86 8.26 1.98
N LEU A 198 -10.88 7.43 2.11
CA LEU A 198 -11.59 6.84 0.96
C LEU A 198 -12.18 7.94 0.08
N THR A 199 -12.81 8.95 0.67
CA THR A 199 -13.32 10.11 -0.07
C THR A 199 -12.19 10.85 -0.81
N ALA A 200 -11.06 11.11 -0.14
CA ALA A 200 -9.91 11.78 -0.76
C ALA A 200 -9.31 10.95 -1.90
N ILE A 201 -9.18 9.63 -1.73
CA ILE A 201 -8.74 8.70 -2.79
C ILE A 201 -9.69 8.76 -3.99
N ASN A 202 -10.99 8.67 -3.76
CA ASN A 202 -11.99 8.70 -4.82
C ASN A 202 -12.00 10.02 -5.61
N LEU A 203 -11.72 11.15 -4.96
CA LEU A 203 -11.64 12.47 -5.60
C LEU A 203 -10.37 12.67 -6.44
N GLN A 204 -9.30 11.89 -6.21
CA GLN A 204 -8.06 11.98 -6.99
C GLN A 204 -8.21 11.45 -8.42
N TYR A 205 -9.17 10.56 -8.62
CA TYR A 205 -9.37 9.86 -9.88
C TYR A 205 -10.58 10.40 -10.62
N SER A 206 -10.43 10.64 -11.94
CA SER A 206 -11.59 10.89 -12.80
C SER A 206 -12.50 9.66 -12.87
N GLU A 207 -13.77 9.82 -13.23
CA GLU A 207 -14.74 8.71 -13.34
C GLU A 207 -14.21 7.52 -14.15
N SER A 208 -13.42 7.77 -15.21
CA SER A 208 -12.80 6.73 -16.04
C SER A 208 -11.54 6.10 -15.44
N GLN A 209 -11.06 6.60 -14.31
CA GLN A 209 -9.81 6.20 -13.66
C GLN A 209 -10.05 5.79 -12.20
N LYS A 210 -11.31 5.78 -11.75
CA LYS A 210 -11.65 5.38 -10.38
C LYS A 210 -11.08 4.01 -10.07
N ASN A 211 -10.47 3.95 -8.90
CA ASN A 211 -10.03 2.71 -8.29
C ASN A 211 -11.25 1.87 -7.92
N GLY A 212 -11.17 0.57 -8.09
CA GLY A 212 -12.20 -0.35 -7.62
C GLY A 212 -12.36 -0.38 -6.10
N TYR A 213 -11.37 0.06 -5.33
CA TYR A 213 -11.43 0.22 -3.88
C TYR A 213 -12.01 1.59 -3.52
N GLN A 214 -13.33 1.71 -3.54
CA GLN A 214 -14.07 2.96 -3.26
C GLN A 214 -14.65 3.00 -1.84
N GLU A 215 -14.91 1.85 -1.26
CA GLU A 215 -15.43 1.64 0.09
C GLU A 215 -14.70 0.50 0.78
N ASP A 216 -14.64 0.56 2.10
CA ASP A 216 -14.12 -0.51 2.95
C ASP A 216 -15.21 -1.00 3.91
N PRO A 217 -15.96 -2.04 3.51
CA PRO A 217 -17.05 -2.56 4.34
C PRO A 217 -16.56 -3.21 5.65
N PHE A 218 -15.32 -3.67 5.73
CA PHE A 218 -14.77 -4.16 6.99
C PHE A 218 -14.48 -3.02 7.97
N ALA A 219 -13.93 -1.90 7.49
CA ALA A 219 -13.77 -0.71 8.32
C ALA A 219 -15.12 -0.22 8.87
N ARG A 220 -16.18 -0.24 8.04
CA ARG A 220 -17.54 0.06 8.46
C ARG A 220 -18.05 -0.91 9.53
N LEU A 221 -17.83 -2.21 9.36
CA LEU A 221 -18.16 -3.21 10.38
C LEU A 221 -17.44 -2.91 11.70
N LEU A 222 -16.14 -2.62 11.65
CA LEU A 222 -15.36 -2.27 12.83
C LEU A 222 -15.87 -0.99 13.49
N MET A 223 -16.21 0.05 12.72
CA MET A 223 -16.83 1.27 13.25
C MET A 223 -18.10 0.96 14.02
N GLY A 224 -18.98 0.14 13.45
CA GLY A 224 -20.21 -0.27 14.13
C GLY A 224 -19.96 -0.97 15.46
N ILE A 225 -18.97 -1.86 15.51
CA ILE A 225 -18.56 -2.54 16.75
C ILE A 225 -18.03 -1.53 17.79
N LEU A 226 -17.18 -0.59 17.38
CA LEU A 226 -16.61 0.43 18.27
C LEU A 226 -17.66 1.38 18.81
N TYR A 227 -18.62 1.79 17.96
CA TYR A 227 -19.77 2.60 18.43
C TYR A 227 -20.60 1.85 19.46
N GLU A 228 -20.91 0.57 19.25
CA GLU A 228 -21.63 -0.22 20.25
C GLU A 228 -20.87 -0.36 21.60
N MET A 229 -19.54 -0.23 21.60
CA MET A 229 -18.75 -0.20 22.83
C MET A 229 -18.96 1.10 23.64
N GLY A 230 -19.35 2.21 22.99
CA GLY A 230 -19.65 3.49 23.62
C GLY A 230 -20.96 3.48 24.42
N GLN A 231 -21.93 2.65 24.03
CA GLN A 231 -23.19 2.37 24.73
C GLN A 231 -24.18 3.55 24.89
N SER A 232 -23.92 4.73 24.34
CA SER A 232 -24.90 5.82 24.33
C SER A 232 -25.98 5.61 23.25
N SER A 233 -27.10 6.35 23.32
CA SER A 233 -28.14 6.32 22.28
C SER A 233 -27.60 6.83 20.93
N ASP A 234 -26.74 7.83 20.96
CA ASP A 234 -26.10 8.36 19.74
C ASP A 234 -25.13 7.34 19.14
N ASP A 235 -24.38 6.61 19.99
CA ASP A 235 -23.50 5.53 19.55
C ASP A 235 -24.27 4.37 18.89
N LEU A 236 -25.45 4.01 19.42
CA LEU A 236 -26.28 2.96 18.82
C LEU A 236 -26.82 3.37 17.44
N ASN A 237 -27.20 4.65 17.28
CA ASN A 237 -27.56 5.20 15.97
C ASN A 237 -26.41 5.12 14.98
N ASP A 238 -25.21 5.55 15.40
CA ASP A 238 -24.02 5.56 14.56
C ASP A 238 -23.53 4.12 14.25
N ALA A 239 -23.70 3.19 15.19
CA ALA A 239 -23.48 1.77 14.97
C ALA A 239 -24.38 1.22 13.86
N TYR A 240 -25.71 1.49 13.94
CA TYR A 240 -26.67 1.07 12.92
C TYR A 240 -26.32 1.63 11.53
N ILE A 241 -25.98 2.93 11.44
CA ILE A 241 -25.55 3.57 10.19
C ILE A 241 -24.32 2.86 9.64
N SER A 242 -23.32 2.61 10.48
CA SER A 242 -22.07 1.95 10.09
C SER A 242 -22.31 0.53 9.59
N TYR A 243 -23.13 -0.27 10.28
CA TYR A 243 -23.51 -1.61 9.83
C TYR A 243 -24.31 -1.60 8.52
N SER A 244 -25.22 -0.63 8.36
CA SER A 244 -25.98 -0.48 7.12
C SER A 244 -25.10 -0.16 5.92
N LEU A 245 -24.09 0.69 6.10
CA LEU A 245 -23.08 0.98 5.08
C LEU A 245 -22.17 -0.23 4.82
N ALA A 246 -21.80 -0.97 5.88
CA ALA A 246 -21.04 -2.22 5.71
C ALA A 246 -21.82 -3.24 4.86
N LEU A 247 -23.11 -3.47 5.14
CA LEU A 247 -23.97 -4.36 4.35
C LEU A 247 -24.00 -3.95 2.87
N GLN A 248 -24.16 -2.66 2.59
CA GLN A 248 -24.14 -2.13 1.22
C GLN A 248 -22.78 -2.37 0.55
N GLY A 249 -21.68 -2.10 1.23
CA GLY A 249 -20.34 -2.29 0.72
C GLY A 249 -20.01 -3.75 0.44
N TYR A 250 -20.39 -4.69 1.31
CA TYR A 250 -20.20 -6.12 1.05
C TYR A 250 -20.97 -6.58 -0.18
N GLU A 251 -22.19 -6.11 -0.40
CA GLU A 251 -23.00 -6.46 -1.56
C GLU A 251 -22.48 -5.81 -2.86
N ALA A 252 -22.14 -4.51 -2.82
CA ALA A 252 -21.73 -3.76 -3.98
C ALA A 252 -20.29 -4.11 -4.41
N GLU A 253 -19.37 -4.20 -3.44
CA GLU A 253 -17.94 -4.23 -3.71
C GLU A 253 -17.30 -5.60 -3.47
N TYR A 254 -17.63 -6.27 -2.34
CA TYR A 254 -16.88 -7.46 -1.93
C TYR A 254 -17.41 -8.77 -2.53
N GLN A 255 -18.57 -8.77 -3.18
CA GLN A 255 -19.04 -9.93 -3.97
C GLN A 255 -18.06 -10.28 -5.09
N ARG A 256 -17.38 -9.30 -5.71
CA ARG A 256 -16.36 -9.52 -6.74
C ARG A 256 -15.16 -10.32 -6.22
N PHE A 257 -14.88 -10.26 -4.92
CA PHE A 257 -13.87 -11.08 -4.25
C PHE A 257 -14.39 -12.46 -3.82
N GLY A 258 -15.69 -12.74 -4.05
CA GLY A 258 -16.34 -13.98 -3.62
C GLY A 258 -16.57 -14.04 -2.11
N LEU A 259 -16.67 -12.88 -1.43
CA LEU A 259 -16.97 -12.82 -0.01
C LEU A 259 -18.48 -12.79 0.22
N ALA A 260 -18.93 -13.63 1.16
CA ALA A 260 -20.26 -13.50 1.74
C ALA A 260 -20.24 -12.45 2.85
N ILE A 261 -21.39 -11.85 3.11
CA ILE A 261 -21.59 -10.95 4.25
C ILE A 261 -21.32 -11.77 5.53
N PRO A 262 -20.51 -11.29 6.48
CA PRO A 262 -20.32 -11.96 7.75
C PRO A 262 -21.64 -12.03 8.55
N ASP A 263 -22.00 -13.23 9.05
CA ASP A 263 -23.26 -13.45 9.79
C ASP A 263 -23.41 -12.45 10.93
N MET A 264 -22.33 -12.17 11.67
CA MET A 264 -22.32 -11.21 12.78
C MET A 264 -22.67 -9.77 12.36
N LEU A 265 -22.37 -9.37 11.11
CA LEU A 265 -22.75 -8.04 10.61
C LEU A 265 -24.26 -7.96 10.46
N VAL A 266 -24.88 -8.99 9.88
CA VAL A 266 -26.35 -9.04 9.72
C VAL A 266 -27.04 -9.09 11.09
N GLU A 267 -26.53 -9.90 12.02
CA GLU A 267 -27.04 -9.98 13.39
C GLU A 267 -27.00 -8.63 14.11
N ASN A 268 -25.84 -7.95 14.05
CA ASN A 268 -25.68 -6.65 14.72
C ASN A 268 -26.54 -5.57 14.06
N ALA A 269 -26.64 -5.57 12.72
CA ALA A 269 -27.50 -4.63 11.99
C ALA A 269 -28.98 -4.83 12.34
N LEU A 270 -29.46 -6.08 12.39
CA LEU A 270 -30.85 -6.38 12.78
C LEU A 270 -31.16 -5.96 14.23
N SER A 271 -30.24 -6.26 15.15
CA SER A 271 -30.38 -5.91 16.56
C SER A 271 -30.38 -4.39 16.79
N THR A 272 -29.51 -3.65 16.13
CA THR A 272 -29.46 -2.18 16.24
C THR A 272 -30.60 -1.50 15.48
N ALA A 273 -31.18 -2.14 14.45
CA ALA A 273 -32.35 -1.64 13.76
C ALA A 273 -33.60 -1.54 14.66
N GLU A 274 -33.72 -2.41 15.68
CA GLU A 274 -34.79 -2.31 16.68
C GLU A 274 -34.79 -0.96 17.38
N PHE A 275 -33.61 -0.40 17.66
CA PHE A 275 -33.47 0.92 18.25
C PHE A 275 -33.92 2.04 17.31
N MET A 276 -33.79 1.84 15.99
CA MET A 276 -34.20 2.82 14.96
C MET A 276 -35.71 2.82 14.70
N GLY A 277 -36.43 1.78 15.12
CA GLY A 277 -37.89 1.65 15.04
C GLY A 277 -38.36 0.53 14.09
N GLU A 278 -39.65 0.21 14.17
CA GLU A 278 -40.27 -0.94 13.51
C GLU A 278 -40.07 -0.96 11.97
N GLU A 279 -39.99 0.20 11.32
CA GLU A 279 -39.91 0.30 9.87
C GLU A 279 -38.50 -0.16 9.40
N GLU A 280 -37.44 0.28 10.09
CA GLU A 280 -36.05 -0.11 9.77
C GLU A 280 -35.80 -1.57 10.11
N GLU A 281 -36.28 -2.04 11.26
CA GLU A 281 -36.22 -3.46 11.64
C GLU A 281 -36.90 -4.34 10.59
N LYS A 282 -38.15 -3.99 10.21
CA LYS A 282 -38.93 -4.74 9.22
C LYS A 282 -38.19 -4.80 7.86
N ARG A 283 -37.65 -3.66 7.42
CA ARG A 283 -36.88 -3.58 6.15
C ARG A 283 -35.72 -4.54 6.12
N LEU A 284 -34.93 -4.61 7.20
CA LEU A 284 -33.81 -5.52 7.31
C LEU A 284 -34.23 -6.99 7.46
N ARG A 285 -35.31 -7.27 8.20
CA ARG A 285 -35.88 -8.63 8.32
C ARG A 285 -36.35 -9.16 6.97
N GLU A 286 -37.01 -8.34 6.15
CA GLU A 286 -37.45 -8.70 4.80
C GLU A 286 -36.25 -9.03 3.90
N ARG A 287 -35.12 -8.32 4.09
CA ARG A 287 -33.89 -8.54 3.33
C ARG A 287 -33.12 -9.79 3.80
N PHE A 288 -33.14 -10.10 5.08
CA PHE A 288 -32.42 -11.23 5.69
C PHE A 288 -33.37 -12.15 6.50
N PRO A 289 -34.38 -12.77 5.85
CA PRO A 289 -35.44 -13.47 6.58
C PRO A 289 -34.97 -14.75 7.28
N ALA A 290 -33.85 -15.33 6.86
CA ALA A 290 -33.29 -16.54 7.45
C ALA A 290 -32.31 -16.28 8.61
N GLN A 291 -31.88 -15.01 8.80
CA GLN A 291 -30.91 -14.68 9.83
C GLN A 291 -31.58 -14.60 11.19
N GLN A 292 -31.11 -15.41 12.12
CA GLN A 292 -31.48 -15.27 13.53
C GLN A 292 -30.55 -14.25 14.20
N TYR A 293 -31.06 -13.50 15.12
CA TYR A 293 -30.30 -12.55 15.93
C TYR A 293 -30.93 -12.42 17.33
N LEU A 294 -30.17 -11.91 18.27
CA LEU A 294 -30.67 -11.59 19.60
C LEU A 294 -31.19 -10.14 19.61
N PRO A 295 -32.38 -9.90 20.18
CA PRO A 295 -32.87 -8.55 20.43
C PRO A 295 -31.87 -7.68 21.19
N LEU A 296 -31.87 -6.38 20.93
CA LEU A 296 -30.89 -5.46 21.54
C LEU A 296 -30.91 -5.54 23.08
N VAL A 297 -32.08 -5.63 23.68
CA VAL A 297 -32.24 -5.74 25.14
C VAL A 297 -31.60 -7.02 25.67
N GLU A 298 -31.77 -8.14 24.99
CA GLU A 298 -31.15 -9.41 25.38
C GLU A 298 -29.62 -9.39 25.19
N ARG A 299 -29.12 -8.69 24.16
CA ARG A 299 -27.68 -8.50 23.95
C ARG A 299 -27.02 -7.70 25.08
N GLN A 300 -27.74 -6.69 25.63
CA GLN A 300 -27.22 -5.89 26.74
C GLN A 300 -27.10 -6.66 28.05
N GLU A 301 -27.80 -7.80 28.22
CA GLU A 301 -27.61 -8.72 29.32
C GLU A 301 -26.50 -9.74 29.14
N LYS A 302 -25.93 -9.82 27.94
CA LYS A 302 -24.83 -10.70 27.57
C LYS A 302 -23.53 -9.91 27.39
N ALA A 303 -22.42 -10.63 27.32
CA ALA A 303 -21.17 -10.07 26.83
C ALA A 303 -20.92 -10.53 25.39
N GLU A 304 -20.30 -9.71 24.59
CA GLU A 304 -19.93 -10.04 23.21
C GLU A 304 -18.41 -9.98 23.03
N VAL A 305 -17.84 -11.06 22.52
CA VAL A 305 -16.42 -11.17 22.27
C VAL A 305 -16.20 -11.30 20.77
N PHE A 306 -15.58 -10.27 20.18
CA PHE A 306 -15.25 -10.22 18.78
C PHE A 306 -13.83 -10.77 18.57
N GLY A 307 -13.73 -11.85 17.81
CA GLY A 307 -12.47 -12.46 17.42
C GLY A 307 -11.97 -11.88 16.10
N LEU A 308 -10.70 -11.48 16.04
CA LEU A 308 -10.02 -11.04 14.83
C LEU A 308 -8.84 -11.97 14.55
N HIS A 309 -8.87 -12.65 13.42
CA HIS A 309 -7.77 -13.51 12.96
C HIS A 309 -7.07 -12.87 11.76
N LEU A 310 -5.86 -12.37 11.98
CA LEU A 310 -5.01 -11.84 10.93
C LEU A 310 -4.26 -13.01 10.28
N ASN A 311 -4.70 -13.44 9.12
CA ASN A 311 -4.22 -14.68 8.51
C ASN A 311 -3.28 -14.44 7.32
N GLY A 312 -2.22 -15.22 7.27
CA GLY A 312 -1.25 -15.22 6.19
C GLY A 312 -0.38 -13.96 6.13
N ARG A 313 0.32 -13.80 5.04
CA ARG A 313 1.18 -12.66 4.73
C ARG A 313 0.70 -11.99 3.46
N ALA A 314 0.75 -10.65 3.41
CA ALA A 314 0.42 -9.89 2.22
C ALA A 314 1.20 -10.39 0.99
N PRO A 315 0.62 -10.29 -0.22
CA PRO A 315 1.33 -10.65 -1.43
C PRO A 315 2.53 -9.73 -1.64
N VAL A 316 3.57 -10.26 -2.26
CA VAL A 316 4.79 -9.51 -2.57
C VAL A 316 4.77 -9.05 -4.03
N LYS A 317 5.33 -7.86 -4.29
CA LYS A 317 5.51 -7.40 -5.67
C LYS A 317 6.75 -8.03 -6.28
N GLU A 318 6.58 -8.59 -7.48
CA GLU A 318 7.65 -9.12 -8.31
C GLU A 318 7.68 -8.40 -9.67
N PRO A 319 8.85 -8.37 -10.35
CA PRO A 319 8.95 -7.71 -11.64
C PRO A 319 8.42 -8.62 -12.76
N ASP A 320 7.46 -8.13 -13.53
CA ASP A 320 7.12 -8.67 -14.85
C ASP A 320 7.93 -7.92 -15.90
N LEU A 321 8.72 -8.64 -16.68
CA LEU A 321 9.68 -8.07 -17.63
C LEU A 321 9.30 -8.42 -19.06
N VAL A 322 9.29 -7.40 -19.93
CA VAL A 322 9.16 -7.56 -21.37
C VAL A 322 10.38 -6.92 -22.04
N VAL A 323 11.13 -7.68 -22.83
CA VAL A 323 12.28 -7.17 -23.59
C VAL A 323 11.95 -7.19 -25.07
N LEU A 324 12.03 -6.03 -25.70
CA LEU A 324 11.75 -5.85 -27.12
C LEU A 324 13.02 -5.47 -27.85
N PRO A 325 13.55 -6.31 -28.79
CA PRO A 325 14.67 -5.94 -29.64
C PRO A 325 14.22 -4.95 -30.72
N MET A 326 14.94 -3.83 -30.85
CA MET A 326 14.73 -2.85 -31.90
C MET A 326 15.59 -3.21 -33.13
N PRO A 327 15.17 -2.82 -34.36
CA PRO A 327 15.90 -3.14 -35.60
C PRO A 327 17.37 -2.68 -35.64
N ASP A 328 17.72 -1.70 -34.82
CA ASP A 328 19.06 -1.13 -34.70
C ASP A 328 19.90 -1.77 -33.59
N GLY A 329 19.42 -2.90 -33.02
CA GLY A 329 20.10 -3.64 -31.95
C GLY A 329 19.91 -3.08 -30.55
N PHE A 330 19.10 -2.00 -30.37
CA PHE A 330 18.76 -1.51 -29.05
C PHE A 330 17.76 -2.48 -28.37
N LEU A 331 17.94 -2.74 -27.07
CA LEU A 331 17.03 -3.54 -26.28
C LEU A 331 16.16 -2.63 -25.42
N LEU A 332 14.86 -2.61 -25.69
CA LEU A 332 13.87 -1.94 -24.83
C LEU A 332 13.46 -2.91 -23.73
N LYS A 333 13.71 -2.56 -22.47
CA LYS A 333 13.21 -3.27 -21.29
C LYS A 333 12.00 -2.52 -20.76
N LEU A 334 10.86 -3.20 -20.72
CA LEU A 334 9.66 -2.75 -20.03
C LEU A 334 9.53 -3.58 -18.74
N ALA A 335 9.43 -2.91 -17.60
CA ALA A 335 9.38 -3.57 -16.32
C ALA A 335 8.16 -3.07 -15.53
N PHE A 336 7.31 -3.99 -15.09
CA PHE A 336 6.06 -3.71 -14.39
C PHE A 336 6.02 -4.48 -13.07
N PRO A 337 5.44 -3.91 -11.99
CA PRO A 337 5.18 -4.67 -10.78
C PRO A 337 3.97 -5.60 -10.98
N SER A 338 4.02 -6.78 -10.38
CA SER A 338 2.87 -7.68 -10.24
C SER A 338 2.86 -8.29 -8.84
N TYR A 339 1.68 -8.41 -8.22
CA TYR A 339 1.56 -9.08 -6.92
C TYR A 339 1.53 -10.60 -7.08
N LYS A 340 2.41 -11.27 -6.34
CA LYS A 340 2.43 -12.73 -6.19
C LYS A 340 1.95 -13.10 -4.78
N PRO A 341 0.98 -14.01 -4.66
CA PRO A 341 0.51 -14.45 -3.36
C PRO A 341 1.62 -15.20 -2.61
N VAL A 342 1.70 -14.98 -1.32
CA VAL A 342 2.53 -15.80 -0.42
C VAL A 342 1.70 -17.02 -0.03
N PRO A 343 2.19 -18.26 -0.26
CA PRO A 343 1.47 -19.45 0.13
C PRO A 343 1.16 -19.48 1.63
N LYS A 344 -0.02 -19.96 1.99
CA LYS A 344 -0.44 -20.15 3.37
C LYS A 344 -1.06 -21.53 3.56
N THR A 345 -0.86 -22.12 4.73
CA THR A 345 -1.38 -23.43 5.11
C THR A 345 -2.72 -23.30 5.80
N ILE A 346 -2.88 -22.27 6.63
CA ILE A 346 -4.10 -22.01 7.39
C ILE A 346 -5.11 -21.30 6.50
N VAL A 347 -6.30 -21.91 6.36
CA VAL A 347 -7.41 -21.37 5.54
C VAL A 347 -8.58 -20.87 6.38
N GLY A 348 -8.60 -21.14 7.68
CA GLY A 348 -9.64 -20.71 8.59
C GLY A 348 -9.34 -21.08 10.02
N ALA A 349 -10.22 -20.61 10.91
CA ALA A 349 -10.13 -20.91 12.34
C ALA A 349 -11.51 -21.03 12.96
N ARG A 350 -11.56 -21.64 14.14
CA ARG A 350 -12.74 -21.67 15.02
C ARG A 350 -12.39 -21.06 16.35
N PHE A 351 -13.27 -20.21 16.84
CA PHE A 351 -13.16 -19.48 18.08
C PHE A 351 -13.86 -20.25 19.18
N TYR A 352 -13.27 -20.36 20.35
CA TYR A 352 -13.81 -21.07 21.51
C TYR A 352 -13.76 -20.17 22.75
N ALA A 353 -14.78 -20.34 23.59
CA ALA A 353 -14.84 -19.82 24.95
C ALA A 353 -15.33 -20.91 25.90
N LYS A 354 -14.56 -21.23 26.92
CA LYS A 354 -14.96 -22.20 27.95
C LYS A 354 -15.11 -21.50 29.29
N PRO A 355 -16.32 -21.57 29.93
CA PRO A 355 -16.49 -21.10 31.31
C PRO A 355 -15.54 -21.86 32.24
N LEU A 356 -15.01 -21.19 33.28
CA LEU A 356 -14.15 -21.87 34.25
C LEU A 356 -14.94 -22.83 35.16
N GLU A 357 -16.25 -22.64 35.27
CA GLU A 357 -17.14 -23.41 36.15
C GLU A 357 -17.89 -24.54 35.42
N ASP A 358 -17.80 -24.61 34.08
CA ASP A 358 -18.51 -25.57 33.25
C ASP A 358 -17.56 -26.17 32.19
N ASP A 359 -17.81 -27.42 31.79
CA ASP A 359 -17.04 -28.10 30.75
C ASP A 359 -17.55 -27.84 29.33
N THR A 360 -18.70 -27.19 29.15
CA THR A 360 -19.30 -26.92 27.86
C THR A 360 -18.69 -25.70 27.23
N ALA A 361 -17.98 -25.85 26.13
CA ALA A 361 -17.40 -24.74 25.39
C ALA A 361 -18.37 -24.13 24.36
N PHE A 362 -18.46 -22.81 24.33
CA PHE A 362 -19.08 -22.05 23.23
C PHE A 362 -18.10 -22.01 22.05
N GLN A 363 -18.64 -22.01 20.84
CA GLN A 363 -17.79 -21.94 19.63
C GLN A 363 -18.45 -21.16 18.49
N ALA A 364 -17.63 -20.50 17.66
CA ALA A 364 -18.05 -19.86 16.43
C ALA A 364 -16.95 -19.97 15.36
N ASN A 365 -17.35 -20.03 14.09
CA ASN A 365 -16.38 -20.05 13.00
C ASN A 365 -15.92 -18.63 12.63
N PHE A 366 -14.63 -18.48 12.33
CA PHE A 366 -14.16 -17.27 11.69
C PHE A 366 -14.61 -17.21 10.23
N ARG A 367 -15.03 -16.03 9.78
CA ARG A 367 -15.41 -15.71 8.41
C ARG A 367 -14.49 -14.64 7.86
N MET A 368 -14.07 -14.78 6.60
CA MET A 368 -13.27 -13.74 5.93
C MET A 368 -14.09 -12.45 5.84
N ALA A 369 -13.53 -11.38 6.37
CA ALA A 369 -14.14 -10.05 6.35
C ALA A 369 -13.34 -9.07 5.49
N GLU A 370 -12.00 -9.17 5.48
CA GLU A 370 -11.13 -8.26 4.74
C GLU A 370 -10.11 -9.03 3.91
N PRO A 371 -10.21 -9.01 2.55
CA PRO A 371 -9.31 -9.74 1.68
C PRO A 371 -8.13 -8.87 1.20
N ILE A 372 -7.30 -8.37 2.12
CA ILE A 372 -6.21 -7.39 1.87
C ILE A 372 -5.37 -7.74 0.63
N GLY A 373 -5.01 -9.02 0.49
CA GLY A 373 -4.21 -9.47 -0.66
C GLY A 373 -4.93 -9.35 -2.00
N LYS A 374 -6.27 -9.53 -2.04
CA LYS A 374 -7.06 -9.33 -3.26
C LYS A 374 -7.25 -7.85 -3.56
N ILE A 375 -7.50 -7.04 -2.54
CA ILE A 375 -7.62 -5.57 -2.66
C ILE A 375 -6.32 -4.98 -3.21
N GLY A 376 -5.17 -5.34 -2.64
CA GLY A 376 -3.88 -4.87 -3.12
C GLY A 376 -3.62 -5.24 -4.58
N LYS A 377 -3.95 -6.47 -4.98
CA LYS A 377 -3.83 -6.93 -6.37
C LYS A 377 -4.72 -6.11 -7.29
N GLU A 378 -5.99 -5.92 -6.97
CA GLU A 378 -6.94 -5.15 -7.79
C GLU A 378 -6.51 -3.68 -7.89
N ASN A 379 -6.12 -3.06 -6.78
CA ASN A 379 -5.61 -1.70 -6.75
C ASN A 379 -4.42 -1.49 -7.72
N LEU A 380 -3.52 -2.49 -7.82
CA LEU A 380 -2.42 -2.45 -8.77
C LEU A 380 -2.92 -2.64 -10.22
N GLU A 381 -3.83 -3.58 -10.48
CA GLU A 381 -4.37 -3.82 -11.83
C GLU A 381 -5.13 -2.59 -12.37
N ASP A 382 -5.90 -1.89 -11.54
CA ASP A 382 -6.60 -0.64 -11.92
C ASP A 382 -5.62 0.45 -12.37
N ARG A 383 -4.42 0.49 -11.78
CA ARG A 383 -3.36 1.45 -12.14
C ARG A 383 -2.43 0.95 -13.24
N LYS A 384 -2.52 -0.31 -13.62
CA LYS A 384 -1.61 -0.96 -14.57
C LYS A 384 -1.55 -0.23 -15.91
N GLY A 385 -2.69 0.22 -16.44
CA GLY A 385 -2.73 1.01 -17.67
C GLY A 385 -1.88 2.28 -17.59
N ARG A 386 -1.96 3.01 -16.50
CA ARG A 386 -1.16 4.24 -16.26
C ARG A 386 0.33 3.92 -16.11
N ILE A 387 0.66 2.85 -15.39
CA ILE A 387 2.04 2.38 -15.22
C ILE A 387 2.63 2.00 -16.57
N VAL A 388 1.90 1.28 -17.41
CA VAL A 388 2.32 0.87 -18.76
C VAL A 388 2.60 2.10 -19.64
N VAL A 389 1.66 3.05 -19.71
CA VAL A 389 1.84 4.28 -20.50
C VAL A 389 3.06 5.07 -20.03
N LYS A 390 3.22 5.25 -18.71
CA LYS A 390 4.37 5.94 -18.12
C LYS A 390 5.69 5.23 -18.44
N THR A 391 5.74 3.91 -18.29
CA THR A 391 6.93 3.10 -18.60
C THR A 391 7.30 3.18 -20.07
N ILE A 392 6.34 3.05 -21.00
CA ILE A 392 6.58 3.17 -22.43
C ILE A 392 7.13 4.56 -22.77
N ALA A 393 6.53 5.63 -22.25
CA ALA A 393 6.98 6.99 -22.48
C ALA A 393 8.41 7.22 -21.97
N ARG A 394 8.72 6.73 -20.76
CA ARG A 394 10.08 6.81 -20.17
C ARG A 394 11.11 6.05 -20.98
N VAL A 395 10.83 4.81 -21.35
CA VAL A 395 11.75 3.97 -22.12
C VAL A 395 11.98 4.56 -23.52
N THR A 396 10.94 5.12 -24.14
CA THR A 396 11.04 5.84 -25.41
C THR A 396 11.94 7.08 -25.28
N ALA A 397 11.77 7.87 -24.23
CA ALA A 397 12.61 9.04 -23.96
C ALA A 397 14.09 8.65 -23.76
N LYS A 398 14.37 7.56 -23.01
CA LYS A 398 15.72 7.01 -22.84
C LYS A 398 16.31 6.56 -24.18
N TYR A 399 15.55 5.87 -25.01
CA TYR A 399 15.97 5.46 -26.35
C TYR A 399 16.38 6.66 -27.21
N LEU A 400 15.51 7.67 -27.27
CA LEU A 400 15.80 8.89 -28.05
C LEU A 400 17.03 9.64 -27.51
N ALA A 401 17.19 9.73 -26.18
CA ALA A 401 18.36 10.33 -25.56
C ALA A 401 19.65 9.60 -25.91
N VAL A 402 19.66 8.26 -25.91
CA VAL A 402 20.83 7.46 -26.34
C VAL A 402 21.14 7.68 -27.81
N LYS A 403 20.12 7.78 -28.68
CA LYS A 403 20.31 8.08 -30.12
C LYS A 403 20.91 9.45 -30.35
N ALA A 404 20.42 10.47 -29.64
CA ALA A 404 20.95 11.83 -29.74
C ALA A 404 22.44 11.86 -29.26
N ALA A 405 22.75 11.21 -28.13
CA ALA A 405 24.13 11.10 -27.62
C ALA A 405 25.05 10.35 -28.59
N GLN A 406 24.55 9.28 -29.21
CA GLN A 406 25.27 8.50 -30.20
C GLN A 406 25.61 9.36 -31.45
N GLN A 407 24.68 10.17 -31.92
CA GLN A 407 24.90 11.07 -33.05
C GLN A 407 25.91 12.18 -32.68
N ALA A 408 25.76 12.82 -31.53
CA ALA A 408 26.70 13.84 -31.05
C ALA A 408 28.12 13.27 -30.90
N ALA A 409 28.27 12.03 -30.42
CA ALA A 409 29.56 11.38 -30.30
C ALA A 409 30.20 11.08 -31.68
N ARG A 410 29.39 10.74 -32.70
CA ARG A 410 29.84 10.57 -34.09
C ARG A 410 30.39 11.86 -34.68
N GLU A 411 29.65 12.96 -34.47
CA GLU A 411 30.04 14.28 -34.95
C GLU A 411 31.32 14.79 -34.26
N ALA A 412 31.44 14.62 -32.94
CA ALA A 412 32.57 15.04 -32.15
C ALA A 412 33.87 14.23 -32.48
N GLY A 413 33.73 12.96 -32.85
CA GLY A 413 34.83 12.08 -33.19
C GLY A 413 35.42 12.33 -34.60
N GLY A 414 34.76 13.12 -35.43
CA GLY A 414 35.21 13.44 -36.78
C GLY A 414 35.32 12.21 -37.70
N ARG A 415 36.09 12.35 -38.82
CA ARG A 415 36.19 11.27 -39.82
C ARG A 415 36.88 10.00 -39.30
N ASP A 416 37.87 10.13 -38.40
CA ASP A 416 38.70 8.99 -38.00
C ASP A 416 38.12 8.15 -36.86
N TYR A 417 37.41 8.78 -35.92
CA TYR A 417 36.94 8.14 -34.69
C TYR A 417 35.42 8.24 -34.45
N GLY A 418 34.70 9.00 -35.29
CA GLY A 418 33.27 9.26 -35.09
C GLY A 418 32.40 7.99 -35.09
N ALA A 419 32.71 7.04 -36.00
CA ALA A 419 31.98 5.78 -36.07
C ALA A 419 32.17 4.93 -34.80
N LEU A 420 33.42 4.85 -34.32
CA LEU A 420 33.77 4.09 -33.09
C LEU A 420 33.15 4.79 -31.83
N ALA A 421 33.28 6.10 -31.72
CA ALA A 421 32.71 6.87 -30.62
C ALA A 421 31.22 6.73 -30.56
N GLY A 422 30.51 6.86 -31.69
CA GLY A 422 29.07 6.62 -31.76
C GLY A 422 28.67 5.20 -31.42
N PHE A 423 29.42 4.20 -31.87
CA PHE A 423 29.14 2.80 -31.55
C PHE A 423 29.29 2.51 -30.04
N LEU A 424 30.39 2.95 -29.42
CA LEU A 424 30.63 2.77 -27.98
C LEU A 424 29.55 3.52 -27.13
N THR A 425 29.20 4.76 -27.53
CA THR A 425 28.15 5.52 -26.87
C THR A 425 26.78 4.80 -26.97
N GLY A 426 26.48 4.21 -28.13
CA GLY A 426 25.26 3.43 -28.33
C GLY A 426 25.18 2.19 -27.43
N ILE A 427 26.28 1.42 -27.36
CA ILE A 427 26.32 0.23 -26.46
C ILE A 427 26.19 0.64 -25.00
N THR A 428 27.01 1.60 -24.54
CA THR A 428 27.03 2.03 -23.16
C THR A 428 25.65 2.62 -22.76
N GLY A 429 25.07 3.46 -23.62
CA GLY A 429 23.77 4.06 -23.41
C GLY A 429 22.64 3.01 -23.36
N ASN A 430 22.70 1.96 -24.21
CA ASN A 430 21.75 0.85 -24.17
C ASN A 430 21.85 0.06 -22.86
N ILE A 431 23.05 -0.28 -22.42
CA ILE A 431 23.29 -0.98 -21.15
C ILE A 431 22.74 -0.15 -19.98
N LEU A 432 23.02 1.16 -19.96
CA LEU A 432 22.54 2.05 -18.92
C LEU A 432 21.01 2.20 -18.92
N ALA A 433 20.41 2.38 -20.09
CA ALA A 433 18.97 2.47 -20.24
C ALA A 433 18.29 1.19 -19.78
N PHE A 434 18.82 0.02 -20.15
CA PHE A 434 18.33 -1.29 -19.75
C PHE A 434 18.48 -1.53 -18.25
N ALA A 435 19.64 -1.25 -17.66
CA ALA A 435 19.91 -1.46 -16.24
C ALA A 435 19.09 -0.51 -15.33
N SER A 436 18.84 0.73 -15.80
CA SER A 436 18.11 1.73 -15.03
C SER A 436 16.58 1.55 -15.04
N GLU A 437 16.04 0.62 -15.83
CA GLU A 437 14.61 0.37 -15.88
C GLU A 437 14.23 -0.72 -14.89
N GLU A 438 13.71 -0.30 -13.74
CA GLU A 438 13.24 -1.16 -12.67
C GLU A 438 11.86 -0.72 -12.21
N PRO A 439 10.91 -1.66 -12.01
CA PRO A 439 9.60 -1.33 -11.46
C PRO A 439 9.70 -1.05 -9.96
N ASP A 440 8.74 -0.32 -9.43
CA ASP A 440 8.62 -0.15 -7.98
C ASP A 440 8.02 -1.42 -7.34
N LEU A 441 8.86 -2.17 -6.64
CA LEU A 441 8.49 -3.40 -5.94
C LEU A 441 8.24 -3.19 -4.46
N ARG A 442 8.30 -1.95 -3.98
CA ARG A 442 8.01 -1.62 -2.59
C ARG A 442 6.55 -1.84 -2.28
N SER A 443 6.26 -2.41 -1.12
CA SER A 443 4.92 -2.64 -0.58
C SER A 443 5.02 -2.92 0.92
N TRP A 444 3.96 -2.75 1.65
CA TRP A 444 3.87 -3.07 3.07
C TRP A 444 3.75 -4.59 3.26
N ARG A 445 4.90 -5.26 3.36
CA ARG A 445 5.01 -6.72 3.36
C ARG A 445 4.59 -7.39 4.66
N THR A 446 4.63 -6.66 5.77
CA THR A 446 4.25 -7.18 7.09
C THR A 446 2.74 -7.24 7.33
N LEU A 447 1.90 -6.70 6.42
CA LEU A 447 0.44 -6.86 6.45
C LEU A 447 0.01 -8.34 6.41
N PRO A 448 -1.15 -8.69 6.99
CA PRO A 448 -1.78 -9.98 6.76
C PRO A 448 -2.33 -10.07 5.32
N ALA A 449 -2.52 -11.30 4.83
CA ALA A 449 -3.19 -11.51 3.54
C ALA A 449 -4.68 -11.23 3.62
N GLU A 450 -5.28 -11.51 4.78
CA GLU A 450 -6.70 -11.37 5.05
C GLU A 450 -6.98 -11.22 6.54
N ILE A 451 -8.12 -10.61 6.88
CA ILE A 451 -8.67 -10.58 8.24
C ILE A 451 -9.95 -11.39 8.26
N LEU A 452 -10.04 -12.33 9.17
CA LEU A 452 -11.26 -13.08 9.44
C LEU A 452 -11.84 -12.63 10.77
N VAL A 453 -13.16 -12.62 10.87
CA VAL A 453 -13.90 -12.20 12.06
C VAL A 453 -14.78 -13.32 12.60
N SER A 454 -15.01 -13.29 13.90
CA SER A 454 -15.93 -14.17 14.61
C SER A 454 -16.56 -13.42 15.79
N LYS A 455 -17.74 -13.83 16.21
CA LYS A 455 -18.41 -13.31 17.41
C LYS A 455 -18.90 -14.44 18.29
N LEU A 456 -18.69 -14.31 19.60
CA LEU A 456 -19.33 -15.12 20.63
C LEU A 456 -20.16 -14.21 21.51
N THR A 457 -21.44 -14.54 21.69
CA THR A 457 -22.34 -13.89 22.65
C THR A 457 -22.51 -14.82 23.85
N LEU A 458 -22.05 -14.37 25.02
CA LEU A 458 -21.85 -15.19 26.19
C LEU A 458 -22.62 -14.63 27.40
N PRO A 459 -23.13 -15.48 28.32
CA PRO A 459 -23.51 -15.01 29.64
C PRO A 459 -22.34 -14.31 30.34
N PRO A 460 -22.60 -13.37 31.27
CA PRO A 460 -21.55 -12.82 32.13
C PRO A 460 -20.85 -13.92 32.91
N GLY A 461 -19.52 -13.82 33.11
CA GLY A 461 -18.72 -14.82 33.80
C GLY A 461 -17.27 -14.82 33.37
N THR A 462 -16.47 -15.75 33.91
CA THR A 462 -15.05 -15.90 33.57
C THR A 462 -14.83 -17.02 32.58
N TYR A 463 -14.15 -16.72 31.50
CA TYR A 463 -13.92 -17.64 30.38
C TYR A 463 -12.43 -17.77 30.03
N GLU A 464 -12.06 -18.95 29.57
CA GLU A 464 -10.82 -19.21 28.86
C GLU A 464 -11.07 -19.23 27.36
N PHE A 465 -10.29 -18.43 26.60
CA PHE A 465 -10.45 -18.27 25.16
C PHE A 465 -9.30 -18.91 24.39
N TRP A 466 -9.61 -19.55 23.26
CA TRP A 466 -8.61 -20.00 22.29
C TRP A 466 -9.21 -20.05 20.87
N ALA A 467 -8.33 -20.19 19.89
CA ALA A 467 -8.70 -20.46 18.52
C ALA A 467 -7.99 -21.71 18.01
N GLU A 468 -8.69 -22.52 17.22
CA GLU A 468 -8.13 -23.65 16.49
C GLU A 468 -8.08 -23.33 15.00
N CYS A 469 -6.86 -23.33 14.44
CA CYS A 469 -6.61 -23.04 13.03
C CYS A 469 -6.53 -24.35 12.24
N PHE A 470 -7.12 -24.37 11.04
CA PHE A 470 -7.20 -25.57 10.22
C PHE A 470 -6.76 -25.35 8.77
N THR A 471 -6.32 -26.45 8.17
CA THR A 471 -5.96 -26.52 6.74
C THR A 471 -7.19 -26.72 5.87
N ALA A 472 -7.02 -26.65 4.54
CA ALA A 472 -8.06 -26.94 3.55
C ALA A 472 -8.63 -28.38 3.67
N SER A 473 -7.86 -29.34 4.24
CA SER A 473 -8.33 -30.72 4.50
C SER A 473 -9.13 -30.83 5.80
N GLY A 474 -9.30 -29.75 6.57
CA GLY A 474 -10.03 -29.72 7.85
C GLY A 474 -9.21 -30.16 9.08
N GLY A 475 -7.95 -30.53 8.90
CA GLY A 475 -7.06 -30.88 10.02
C GLY A 475 -6.66 -29.65 10.83
N VAL A 476 -6.78 -29.72 12.16
CA VAL A 476 -6.28 -28.68 13.08
C VAL A 476 -4.75 -28.74 13.09
N VAL A 477 -4.10 -27.63 12.80
CA VAL A 477 -2.63 -27.51 12.72
C VAL A 477 -2.07 -26.61 13.81
N ARG A 478 -2.90 -25.73 14.39
CA ARG A 478 -2.46 -24.80 15.42
C ARG A 478 -3.61 -24.48 16.38
N LYS A 479 -3.30 -24.49 17.68
CA LYS A 479 -4.14 -23.92 18.72
C LYS A 479 -3.46 -22.66 19.26
N VAL A 480 -4.22 -21.56 19.32
CA VAL A 480 -3.74 -20.27 19.82
C VAL A 480 -4.53 -19.93 21.08
N GLU A 481 -3.84 -19.86 22.21
CA GLU A 481 -4.44 -19.42 23.47
C GLU A 481 -4.61 -17.89 23.46
N LEU A 482 -5.83 -17.41 23.80
CA LEU A 482 -6.19 -15.99 23.82
C LEU A 482 -6.38 -15.45 25.25
N GLY A 483 -6.11 -16.31 26.23
CA GLY A 483 -6.11 -15.98 27.64
C GLY A 483 -7.46 -16.08 28.32
N LYS A 484 -7.50 -15.60 29.56
CA LYS A 484 -8.70 -15.60 30.41
C LYS A 484 -9.23 -14.19 30.55
N ARG A 485 -10.57 -14.05 30.54
CA ARG A 485 -11.28 -12.78 30.75
C ARG A 485 -12.49 -13.01 31.62
N GLU A 486 -12.72 -12.08 32.52
CA GLU A 486 -14.00 -11.92 33.21
C GLU A 486 -14.85 -10.94 32.38
N LEU A 487 -16.10 -11.29 32.12
CA LEU A 487 -17.00 -10.57 31.26
C LEU A 487 -18.19 -10.07 32.08
N ALA A 488 -18.46 -8.77 32.02
CA ALA A 488 -19.61 -8.13 32.61
C ALA A 488 -20.83 -8.12 31.65
N PRO A 489 -22.07 -7.92 32.13
CA PRO A 489 -23.23 -7.70 31.28
C PRO A 489 -23.02 -6.49 30.37
N GLY A 490 -23.38 -6.61 29.07
CA GLY A 490 -23.24 -5.57 28.07
C GLY A 490 -21.81 -5.31 27.61
N GLU A 491 -20.81 -5.95 28.21
CA GLU A 491 -19.42 -5.74 27.86
C GLU A 491 -19.11 -6.28 26.46
N LYS A 492 -18.34 -5.51 25.70
CA LYS A 492 -17.84 -5.86 24.37
C LYS A 492 -16.34 -5.77 24.36
N ILE A 493 -15.67 -6.85 23.96
CA ILE A 493 -14.20 -6.91 23.87
C ILE A 493 -13.74 -7.43 22.51
N LEU A 494 -12.52 -7.02 22.13
CA LEU A 494 -11.81 -7.53 20.96
C LEU A 494 -10.71 -8.49 21.42
N LEU A 495 -10.64 -9.67 20.83
CA LEU A 495 -9.53 -10.62 20.98
C LEU A 495 -8.95 -10.89 19.59
N GLN A 496 -7.65 -10.76 19.46
CA GLN A 496 -6.99 -10.91 18.18
C GLN A 496 -5.79 -11.82 18.24
N PHE A 497 -5.49 -12.45 17.12
CA PHE A 497 -4.28 -13.24 16.94
C PHE A 497 -3.85 -13.23 15.48
N ARG A 498 -2.60 -13.61 15.25
CA ARG A 498 -2.01 -13.68 13.93
C ARG A 498 -1.44 -15.05 13.62
N THR A 499 -1.61 -15.49 12.36
CA THR A 499 -0.92 -16.65 11.78
C THR A 499 -0.31 -16.24 10.45
N THR A 500 0.87 -16.76 10.14
CA THR A 500 1.66 -16.38 8.95
C THR A 500 2.05 -17.59 8.09
N GLU A 501 1.64 -18.76 8.53
CA GLU A 501 1.93 -20.08 7.91
C GLU A 501 1.07 -20.38 6.68
#